data_9d8899fd30cfd85953aad9b8f897c4ea
#
_entry.id   9d8899fd30cfd85953aad9b8f897c4ea
#
_cell.length_a   1.000
_cell.length_b   1.000
_cell.length_c   1.000
_cell.angle_alpha   90.00
_cell.angle_beta   90.00
_cell.angle_gamma   90.00
#
_symmetry.space_group_name_H-M   'P 1'
#
loop_
_entity.id
_entity.type
_entity.pdbx_description
1 polymer ?
#
loop_
_entity_poly.entity_id
_entity_poly.type
_entity_poly.pdbx_seq_one_letter_code
_entity_poly.pdbx_strand_id
1 'polypeptide(L)'
;PRSTNCISSAASDVYKRQPLGHEFTSLVLALLWTGGHPPKVEQDVIDSIKALDGDFNFEVYMSLTCHNCPDVVQALSLMAIVNPKVKTTVIEGGAFQQEVNDREIMAVPMVFLNGQVFGSGRMTIEEIVAKLDTGSAAREAAKLSAKDPYDVLIVGGGPAGAAAAVYAARKGIRTGVAAERFGGQVNDTLAIENYISVL
;
A
#
# COMPACT_ATOMS: atom_id res chain seq x y z
N PRO A 1 -7.94 30.68 7.24
CA PRO A 1 -7.85 29.32 7.73
C PRO A 1 -6.39 29.02 8.05
N ARG A 2 -6.09 28.82 9.34
CA ARG A 2 -4.74 28.51 9.77
C ARG A 2 -4.44 27.07 9.37
N SER A 3 -3.46 26.87 8.48
CA SER A 3 -2.85 25.57 8.28
C SER A 3 -2.25 25.16 9.62
N THR A 4 -2.84 24.16 10.25
CA THR A 4 -2.23 23.52 11.41
C THR A 4 -1.13 22.62 10.87
N ASN A 5 0.10 23.12 10.85
CA ASN A 5 1.30 22.28 10.73
C ASN A 5 1.34 21.41 11.98
N CYS A 6 0.69 20.27 11.93
CA CYS A 6 0.83 19.24 12.92
C CYS A 6 1.86 18.26 12.38
N ILE A 7 2.97 18.16 13.07
CA ILE A 7 3.98 17.13 12.95
C ILE A 7 5.34 17.66 12.50
N SER A 8 6.33 17.21 13.22
CA SER A 8 7.75 17.47 13.18
C SER A 8 8.32 17.71 11.78
N SER A 9 9.37 18.50 11.73
CA SER A 9 10.16 18.87 10.54
C SER A 9 10.72 17.71 9.69
N ALA A 10 10.49 16.46 10.08
CA ALA A 10 10.92 15.27 9.36
C ALA A 10 9.79 14.63 8.52
N ALA A 11 8.52 14.91 8.81
CA ALA A 11 7.40 14.43 8.03
C ALA A 11 6.85 15.57 7.18
N SER A 12 6.88 15.43 5.88
CA SER A 12 6.38 16.43 4.93
C SER A 12 4.86 16.43 4.81
N ASP A 13 4.15 15.81 5.75
CA ASP A 13 2.71 15.72 5.74
C ASP A 13 2.08 16.99 6.27
N VAL A 14 1.25 17.62 5.48
CA VAL A 14 0.50 18.82 5.85
C VAL A 14 -0.99 18.52 5.78
N TYR A 15 -1.63 18.44 6.94
CA TYR A 15 -3.08 18.34 7.01
C TYR A 15 -3.70 19.74 6.88
N LYS A 16 -4.49 19.97 5.83
CA LYS A 16 -5.33 21.14 5.69
C LYS A 16 -6.66 20.94 6.41
N ARG A 17 -6.67 20.78 7.67
CA ARG A 17 -7.71 20.66 8.69
C ARG A 17 -7.34 19.61 9.73
N GLN A 18 -8.08 19.58 10.84
CA GLN A 18 -7.83 18.60 11.90
C GLN A 18 -8.22 17.19 11.43
N PRO A 19 -7.33 16.21 11.55
CA PRO A 19 -7.61 14.82 11.21
C PRO A 19 -8.46 14.18 12.32
N LEU A 20 -9.78 14.36 12.22
CA LEU A 20 -10.79 13.78 13.09
C LEU A 20 -11.54 12.66 12.37
N GLY A 21 -12.50 12.04 13.05
CA GLY A 21 -13.28 10.93 12.47
C GLY A 21 -12.40 9.76 12.11
N HIS A 22 -12.59 9.20 10.92
CA HIS A 22 -11.83 8.04 10.44
C HIS A 22 -10.33 8.32 10.26
N GLU A 23 -9.91 9.59 10.09
CA GLU A 23 -8.51 9.97 9.89
C GLU A 23 -7.72 10.16 11.20
N PHE A 24 -8.36 10.06 12.36
CA PHE A 24 -7.64 10.16 13.64
C PHE A 24 -6.57 9.07 13.79
N THR A 25 -6.88 7.85 13.37
CA THR A 25 -5.92 6.73 13.38
C THR A 25 -4.74 7.00 12.46
N SER A 26 -4.98 7.59 11.29
CA SER A 26 -3.92 7.94 10.33
C SER A 26 -2.92 8.94 10.93
N LEU A 27 -3.42 9.96 11.67
CA LEU A 27 -2.57 10.89 12.41
C LEU A 27 -1.73 10.18 13.47
N VAL A 28 -2.36 9.32 14.28
CA VAL A 28 -1.66 8.58 15.35
C VAL A 28 -0.56 7.69 14.77
N LEU A 29 -0.83 6.99 13.68
CA LEU A 29 0.16 6.16 12.99
C LEU A 29 1.31 6.99 12.43
N ALA A 30 1.03 8.11 11.78
CA ALA A 30 2.07 9.02 11.27
C ALA A 30 2.99 9.52 12.39
N LEU A 31 2.43 9.87 13.56
CA LEU A 31 3.22 10.25 14.73
C LEU A 31 4.08 9.11 15.25
N LEU A 32 3.54 7.89 15.35
CA LEU A 32 4.27 6.70 15.80
C LEU A 32 5.43 6.38 14.85
N TRP A 33 5.21 6.39 13.54
CA TRP A 33 6.24 6.12 12.54
C TRP A 33 7.34 7.19 12.53
N THR A 34 6.96 8.46 12.67
CA THR A 34 7.92 9.56 12.82
C THR A 34 8.75 9.40 14.10
N GLY A 35 8.16 8.87 15.17
CA GLY A 35 8.84 8.51 16.42
C GLY A 35 9.72 7.26 16.34
N GLY A 36 9.81 6.60 15.18
CA GLY A 36 10.65 5.42 14.96
C GLY A 36 9.96 4.09 15.24
N HIS A 37 8.62 4.09 15.48
CA HIS A 37 7.90 2.83 15.58
C HIS A 37 7.82 2.13 14.21
N PRO A 38 8.18 0.84 14.10
CA PRO A 38 8.20 0.14 12.82
C PRO A 38 6.78 0.01 12.24
N PRO A 39 6.57 0.33 10.95
CA PRO A 39 5.30 0.09 10.29
C PRO A 39 5.08 -1.41 10.07
N LYS A 40 3.81 -1.81 10.03
CA LYS A 40 3.41 -3.19 9.71
C LYS A 40 3.31 -3.36 8.18
N VAL A 41 4.42 -3.17 7.50
CA VAL A 41 4.55 -3.30 6.04
C VAL A 41 5.78 -4.15 5.77
N GLU A 42 5.74 -4.95 4.71
CA GLU A 42 6.86 -5.81 4.34
C GLU A 42 8.12 -5.00 4.00
N GLN A 43 9.29 -5.53 4.34
CA GLN A 43 10.55 -4.82 4.16
C GLN A 43 10.84 -4.50 2.69
N ASP A 44 10.43 -5.38 1.77
CA ASP A 44 10.60 -5.17 0.32
C ASP A 44 9.84 -3.94 -0.18
N VAL A 45 8.65 -3.65 0.39
CA VAL A 45 7.88 -2.44 0.07
C VAL A 45 8.60 -1.20 0.60
N ILE A 46 9.11 -1.25 1.83
CA ILE A 46 9.90 -0.16 2.43
C ILE A 46 11.14 0.15 1.58
N ASP A 47 11.84 -0.89 1.12
CA ASP A 47 13.03 -0.75 0.30
C ASP A 47 12.69 -0.20 -1.09
N SER A 48 11.54 -0.58 -1.65
CA SER A 48 11.03 -0.02 -2.89
C SER A 48 10.70 1.46 -2.75
N ILE A 49 10.06 1.88 -1.65
CA ILE A 49 9.79 3.29 -1.36
C ILE A 49 11.09 4.10 -1.25
N LYS A 50 12.10 3.58 -0.55
CA LYS A 50 13.42 4.23 -0.44
C LYS A 50 14.13 4.37 -1.77
N ALA A 51 13.90 3.42 -2.68
CA ALA A 51 14.52 3.39 -4.00
C ALA A 51 13.83 4.32 -5.02
N LEU A 52 12.66 4.89 -4.69
CA LEU A 52 12.01 5.87 -5.56
C LEU A 52 12.90 7.08 -5.73
N ASP A 53 13.18 7.44 -6.99
CA ASP A 53 13.98 8.59 -7.37
C ASP A 53 13.14 9.58 -8.17
N GLY A 54 13.02 10.79 -7.66
CA GLY A 54 12.20 11.87 -8.22
C GLY A 54 11.53 12.69 -7.12
N ASP A 55 10.96 13.82 -7.50
CA ASP A 55 10.18 14.66 -6.58
C ASP A 55 8.70 14.30 -6.71
N PHE A 56 8.14 13.70 -5.67
CA PHE A 56 6.75 13.26 -5.62
C PHE A 56 5.95 14.13 -4.64
N ASN A 57 5.13 15.02 -5.18
CA ASN A 57 4.23 15.84 -4.38
C ASN A 57 2.81 15.29 -4.51
N PHE A 58 2.37 14.58 -3.49
CA PHE A 58 1.02 14.04 -3.41
C PHE A 58 0.06 15.02 -2.73
N GLU A 59 -1.13 15.14 -3.28
CA GLU A 59 -2.28 15.78 -2.65
C GLU A 59 -3.40 14.75 -2.60
N VAL A 60 -3.87 14.41 -1.41
CA VAL A 60 -4.99 13.48 -1.22
C VAL A 60 -6.19 14.21 -0.65
N TYR A 61 -7.27 14.20 -1.42
CA TYR A 61 -8.58 14.71 -0.98
C TYR A 61 -9.34 13.58 -0.30
N MET A 62 -9.76 13.85 0.93
CA MET A 62 -10.46 12.87 1.77
C MET A 62 -11.70 13.49 2.41
N SER A 63 -12.53 12.68 3.03
CA SER A 63 -13.62 13.10 3.91
C SER A 63 -13.49 12.39 5.26
N LEU A 64 -13.83 13.10 6.33
CA LEU A 64 -13.79 12.55 7.70
C LEU A 64 -14.75 11.37 7.92
N THR A 65 -15.72 11.18 7.03
CA THR A 65 -16.69 10.09 7.07
C THR A 65 -16.40 8.97 6.04
N CYS A 66 -15.34 9.11 5.27
CA CYS A 66 -14.96 8.15 4.24
C CYS A 66 -14.23 6.95 4.87
N HIS A 67 -14.74 5.73 4.66
CA HIS A 67 -14.15 4.50 5.21
C HIS A 67 -12.90 4.03 4.44
N ASN A 68 -12.77 4.38 3.17
CA ASN A 68 -11.65 3.97 2.32
C ASN A 68 -10.50 4.98 2.29
N CYS A 69 -10.72 6.19 2.82
CA CYS A 69 -9.72 7.24 2.82
C CYS A 69 -8.50 6.93 3.72
N PRO A 70 -8.67 6.35 4.92
CA PRO A 70 -7.55 6.10 5.82
C PRO A 70 -6.46 5.21 5.20
N ASP A 71 -6.82 4.20 4.41
CA ASP A 71 -5.84 3.31 3.80
C ASP A 71 -4.88 4.07 2.87
N VAL A 72 -5.42 4.98 2.06
CA VAL A 72 -4.64 5.79 1.12
C VAL A 72 -3.84 6.88 1.84
N VAL A 73 -4.45 7.54 2.84
CA VAL A 73 -3.77 8.55 3.65
C VAL A 73 -2.60 7.95 4.41
N GLN A 74 -2.79 6.78 5.04
CA GLN A 74 -1.73 6.08 5.77
C GLN A 74 -0.60 5.64 4.84
N ALA A 75 -0.93 5.09 3.66
CA ALA A 75 0.06 4.69 2.67
C ALA A 75 0.94 5.87 2.24
N LEU A 76 0.33 7.00 1.85
CA LEU A 76 1.06 8.18 1.41
C LEU A 76 1.86 8.85 2.56
N SER A 77 1.31 8.87 3.78
CA SER A 77 2.01 9.36 4.96
C SER A 77 3.24 8.52 5.28
N LEU A 78 3.12 7.20 5.21
CA LEU A 78 4.26 6.30 5.41
C LEU A 78 5.33 6.52 4.35
N MET A 79 4.94 6.66 3.08
CA MET A 79 5.88 6.94 1.99
C MET A 79 6.65 8.24 2.22
N ALA A 80 5.98 9.31 2.67
CA ALA A 80 6.63 10.60 2.98
C ALA A 80 7.60 10.49 4.16
N ILE A 81 7.32 9.63 5.15
CA ILE A 81 8.21 9.40 6.29
C ILE A 81 9.44 8.58 5.89
N VAL A 82 9.26 7.59 5.02
CA VAL A 82 10.33 6.66 4.59
C VAL A 82 11.26 7.31 3.56
N ASN A 83 10.72 8.16 2.66
CA ASN A 83 11.48 8.79 1.59
C ASN A 83 11.28 10.32 1.59
N PRO A 84 12.32 11.11 1.87
CA PRO A 84 12.22 12.57 1.93
C PRO A 84 11.90 13.24 0.59
N LYS A 85 11.99 12.52 -0.53
CA LYS A 85 11.59 12.99 -1.87
C LYS A 85 10.07 12.90 -2.10
N VAL A 86 9.36 12.21 -1.22
CA VAL A 86 7.90 12.12 -1.21
C VAL A 86 7.34 13.15 -0.24
N LYS A 87 6.44 13.98 -0.71
CA LYS A 87 5.69 14.94 0.10
C LYS A 87 4.22 14.63 -0.03
N THR A 88 3.50 14.66 1.07
CA THR A 88 2.06 14.38 1.09
C THR A 88 1.32 15.54 1.73
N THR A 89 0.25 15.99 1.09
CA THR A 89 -0.69 16.95 1.63
C THR A 89 -2.06 16.29 1.70
N VAL A 90 -2.61 16.19 2.92
CA VAL A 90 -3.95 15.63 3.16
C VAL A 90 -4.96 16.77 3.27
N ILE A 91 -6.00 16.75 2.44
CA ILE A 91 -6.97 17.83 2.29
C ILE A 91 -8.36 17.29 2.60
N GLU A 92 -9.03 17.88 3.58
CA GLU A 92 -10.43 17.56 3.88
C GLU A 92 -11.34 18.32 2.90
N GLY A 93 -11.96 17.57 1.98
CA GLY A 93 -12.72 18.14 0.87
C GLY A 93 -13.93 18.97 1.28
N GLY A 94 -14.56 18.62 2.40
CA GLY A 94 -15.72 19.40 2.90
C GLY A 94 -15.37 20.81 3.36
N ALA A 95 -14.14 21.05 3.82
CA ALA A 95 -13.66 22.37 4.21
C ALA A 95 -13.11 23.18 3.04
N PHE A 96 -12.76 22.53 1.94
CA PHE A 96 -12.15 23.13 0.75
C PHE A 96 -12.99 22.90 -0.51
N GLN A 97 -14.32 23.10 -0.41
CA GLN A 97 -15.27 22.81 -1.48
C GLN A 97 -14.98 23.53 -2.79
N GLN A 98 -14.49 24.76 -2.73
CA GLN A 98 -14.14 25.50 -3.93
C GLN A 98 -13.02 24.79 -4.68
N GLU A 99 -11.96 24.36 -3.99
CA GLU A 99 -10.85 23.63 -4.56
C GLU A 99 -11.28 22.26 -5.13
N VAL A 100 -12.23 21.58 -4.45
CA VAL A 100 -12.85 20.35 -4.92
C VAL A 100 -13.63 20.55 -6.21
N ASN A 101 -14.42 21.63 -6.29
CA ASN A 101 -15.20 21.96 -7.49
C ASN A 101 -14.29 22.39 -8.66
N ASP A 102 -13.28 23.21 -8.41
CA ASP A 102 -12.33 23.67 -9.44
C ASP A 102 -11.52 22.52 -10.05
N ARG A 103 -11.30 21.46 -9.28
CA ARG A 103 -10.59 20.25 -9.72
C ARG A 103 -11.53 19.12 -10.17
N GLU A 104 -12.84 19.37 -10.21
CA GLU A 104 -13.86 18.38 -10.62
C GLU A 104 -13.78 17.05 -9.84
N ILE A 105 -13.52 17.11 -8.52
CA ILE A 105 -13.39 15.92 -7.68
C ILE A 105 -14.77 15.38 -7.34
N MET A 106 -15.14 14.26 -7.94
CA MET A 106 -16.48 13.67 -7.81
C MET A 106 -16.56 12.62 -6.69
N ALA A 107 -15.43 12.08 -6.24
CA ALA A 107 -15.36 11.03 -5.22
C ALA A 107 -14.06 11.10 -4.43
N VAL A 108 -14.09 10.58 -3.20
CA VAL A 108 -12.92 10.49 -2.32
C VAL A 108 -12.68 9.03 -1.89
N PRO A 109 -11.42 8.61 -1.68
CA PRO A 109 -10.22 9.41 -1.82
C PRO A 109 -9.87 9.70 -3.28
N MET A 110 -9.37 10.92 -3.55
CA MET A 110 -8.82 11.32 -4.83
C MET A 110 -7.38 11.77 -4.61
N VAL A 111 -6.46 11.22 -5.39
CA VAL A 111 -5.03 11.48 -5.27
C VAL A 111 -4.52 12.17 -6.52
N PHE A 112 -3.79 13.25 -6.31
CA PHE A 112 -3.01 13.93 -7.33
C PHE A 112 -1.52 13.74 -7.04
N LEU A 113 -0.75 13.64 -8.08
CA LEU A 113 0.72 13.61 -8.05
C LEU A 113 1.24 14.73 -8.94
N ASN A 114 2.00 15.65 -8.35
CA ASN A 114 2.57 16.82 -9.07
C ASN A 114 1.48 17.61 -9.83
N GLY A 115 0.28 17.72 -9.24
CA GLY A 115 -0.86 18.43 -9.83
C GLY A 115 -1.66 17.65 -10.87
N GLN A 116 -1.26 16.43 -11.23
CA GLN A 116 -1.99 15.57 -12.16
C GLN A 116 -2.76 14.48 -11.42
N VAL A 117 -3.90 14.04 -11.95
CA VAL A 117 -4.68 12.95 -11.37
C VAL A 117 -3.84 11.67 -11.38
N PHE A 118 -3.58 11.13 -10.20
CA PHE A 118 -2.86 9.86 -10.02
C PHE A 118 -3.78 8.66 -9.89
N GLY A 119 -4.89 8.84 -9.17
CA GLY A 119 -5.88 7.79 -8.98
C GLY A 119 -6.99 8.18 -8.03
N SER A 120 -8.05 7.40 -8.00
CA SER A 120 -9.21 7.58 -7.13
C SER A 120 -9.65 6.25 -6.52
N GLY A 121 -10.34 6.32 -5.39
CA GLY A 121 -10.78 5.15 -4.64
C GLY A 121 -9.68 4.53 -3.80
N ARG A 122 -9.99 3.37 -3.23
CA ARG A 122 -9.06 2.63 -2.37
C ARG A 122 -7.84 2.18 -3.17
N MET A 123 -6.67 2.44 -2.64
CA MET A 123 -5.39 1.97 -3.19
C MET A 123 -4.51 1.49 -2.04
N THR A 124 -3.85 0.36 -2.24
CA THR A 124 -2.85 -0.13 -1.28
C THR A 124 -1.49 0.54 -1.51
N ILE A 125 -0.61 0.43 -0.53
CA ILE A 125 0.74 1.00 -0.64
C ILE A 125 1.52 0.34 -1.77
N GLU A 126 1.34 -0.96 -1.97
CA GLU A 126 1.96 -1.73 -3.04
C GLU A 126 1.51 -1.24 -4.42
N GLU A 127 0.21 -0.99 -4.59
CA GLU A 127 -0.35 -0.44 -5.84
C GLU A 127 0.17 0.96 -6.14
N ILE A 128 0.30 1.81 -5.12
CA ILE A 128 0.85 3.16 -5.27
C ILE A 128 2.32 3.08 -5.69
N VAL A 129 3.12 2.27 -4.99
CA VAL A 129 4.55 2.08 -5.29
C VAL A 129 4.74 1.49 -6.68
N ALA A 130 3.95 0.49 -7.07
CA ALA A 130 4.04 -0.13 -8.39
C ALA A 130 3.75 0.86 -9.54
N LYS A 131 2.83 1.81 -9.33
CA LYS A 131 2.55 2.87 -10.32
C LYS A 131 3.68 3.89 -10.45
N LEU A 132 4.45 4.12 -9.38
CA LEU A 132 5.55 5.08 -9.37
C LEU A 132 6.85 4.47 -9.87
N ASP A 133 7.07 3.21 -9.55
CA ASP A 133 8.31 2.51 -9.82
C ASP A 133 8.28 1.80 -11.18
N THR A 134 8.58 2.57 -12.23
CA THR A 134 8.70 2.04 -13.59
C THR A 134 9.87 1.04 -13.75
N GLY A 135 10.77 0.98 -12.78
CA GLY A 135 11.92 0.07 -12.76
C GLY A 135 11.72 -1.19 -11.92
N SER A 136 10.58 -1.34 -11.20
CA SER A 136 10.32 -2.48 -10.31
C SER A 136 10.37 -3.81 -11.03
N ALA A 137 9.71 -3.90 -12.19
CA ALA A 137 9.67 -5.12 -13.00
C ALA A 137 11.09 -5.57 -13.43
N ALA A 138 11.96 -4.65 -13.79
CA ALA A 138 13.34 -4.97 -14.16
C ALA A 138 14.17 -5.43 -12.94
N ARG A 139 13.96 -4.79 -11.77
CA ARG A 139 14.63 -5.20 -10.52
C ARG A 139 14.13 -6.54 -10.02
N GLU A 140 12.83 -6.81 -10.09
CA GLU A 140 12.26 -8.11 -9.74
C GLU A 140 12.73 -9.21 -10.69
N ALA A 141 12.77 -8.94 -11.99
CA ALA A 141 13.33 -9.86 -12.96
C ALA A 141 14.81 -10.16 -12.68
N ALA A 142 15.60 -9.16 -12.31
CA ALA A 142 17.00 -9.35 -11.92
C ALA A 142 17.13 -10.16 -10.62
N LYS A 143 16.30 -9.88 -9.61
CA LYS A 143 16.24 -10.68 -8.36
C LYS A 143 15.85 -12.13 -8.62
N LEU A 144 14.87 -12.37 -9.50
CA LEU A 144 14.46 -13.71 -9.90
C LEU A 144 15.55 -14.43 -10.68
N SER A 145 16.23 -13.74 -11.59
CA SER A 145 17.34 -14.31 -12.37
C SER A 145 18.58 -14.65 -11.52
N ALA A 146 18.75 -13.96 -10.39
CA ALA A 146 19.82 -14.24 -9.44
C ALA A 146 19.52 -15.41 -8.50
N LYS A 147 18.26 -15.87 -8.44
CA LYS A 147 17.90 -17.05 -7.66
C LYS A 147 18.28 -18.32 -8.43
N ASP A 148 18.84 -19.28 -7.70
CA ASP A 148 19.05 -20.60 -8.25
C ASP A 148 17.72 -21.21 -8.73
N PRO A 149 17.70 -21.92 -9.88
CA PRO A 149 16.47 -22.49 -10.41
C PRO A 149 15.86 -23.51 -9.44
N TYR A 150 14.53 -23.51 -9.35
CA TYR A 150 13.81 -24.54 -8.60
C TYR A 150 13.74 -25.85 -9.41
N ASP A 151 13.79 -26.99 -8.72
CA ASP A 151 13.56 -28.29 -9.36
C ASP A 151 12.07 -28.49 -9.70
N VAL A 152 11.20 -27.91 -8.89
CA VAL A 152 9.74 -27.89 -9.09
C VAL A 152 9.21 -26.48 -8.84
N LEU A 153 8.54 -25.91 -9.82
CA LEU A 153 7.79 -24.66 -9.68
C LEU A 153 6.29 -24.97 -9.77
N ILE A 154 5.57 -24.65 -8.70
CA ILE A 154 4.12 -24.81 -8.61
C ILE A 154 3.47 -23.47 -8.91
N VAL A 155 2.57 -23.45 -9.88
CA VAL A 155 1.79 -22.26 -10.22
C VAL A 155 0.39 -22.39 -9.62
N GLY A 156 0.10 -21.53 -8.64
CA GLY A 156 -1.17 -21.50 -7.91
C GLY A 156 -0.99 -21.74 -6.40
N GLY A 157 -1.58 -20.85 -5.59
CA GLY A 157 -1.49 -20.87 -4.12
C GLY A 157 -2.70 -21.48 -3.42
N GLY A 158 -3.60 -22.12 -4.15
CA GLY A 158 -4.77 -22.80 -3.59
C GLY A 158 -4.43 -24.13 -2.89
N PRO A 159 -5.43 -24.87 -2.38
CA PRO A 159 -5.21 -26.12 -1.64
C PRO A 159 -4.39 -27.15 -2.40
N ALA A 160 -4.62 -27.30 -3.69
CA ALA A 160 -3.88 -28.23 -4.54
C ALA A 160 -2.40 -27.83 -4.66
N GLY A 161 -2.12 -26.54 -4.89
CA GLY A 161 -0.75 -26.03 -4.95
C GLY A 161 -0.03 -26.14 -3.61
N ALA A 162 -0.72 -25.83 -2.52
CA ALA A 162 -0.18 -25.98 -1.17
C ALA A 162 0.15 -27.45 -0.85
N ALA A 163 -0.74 -28.40 -1.17
CA ALA A 163 -0.50 -29.82 -1.00
C ALA A 163 0.72 -30.28 -1.83
N ALA A 164 0.79 -29.91 -3.11
CA ALA A 164 1.92 -30.26 -3.97
C ALA A 164 3.25 -29.70 -3.42
N ALA A 165 3.24 -28.45 -2.93
CA ALA A 165 4.43 -27.83 -2.34
C ALA A 165 4.91 -28.57 -1.09
N VAL A 166 4.00 -28.89 -0.18
CA VAL A 166 4.32 -29.63 1.05
C VAL A 166 4.93 -31.00 0.72
N TYR A 167 4.31 -31.74 -0.20
CA TYR A 167 4.80 -33.07 -0.54
C TYR A 167 6.15 -33.04 -1.30
N ALA A 168 6.36 -32.09 -2.18
CA ALA A 168 7.64 -31.93 -2.86
C ALA A 168 8.75 -31.53 -1.87
N ALA A 169 8.48 -30.55 -1.01
CA ALA A 169 9.44 -30.09 -0.01
C ALA A 169 9.79 -31.20 1.02
N ARG A 170 8.83 -32.02 1.44
CA ARG A 170 9.07 -33.18 2.34
C ARG A 170 9.98 -34.21 1.72
N LYS A 171 10.07 -34.29 0.41
CA LYS A 171 11.01 -35.17 -0.31
C LYS A 171 12.39 -34.54 -0.54
N GLY A 172 12.61 -33.32 0.01
CA GLY A 172 13.87 -32.60 -0.16
C GLY A 172 14.02 -31.94 -1.54
N ILE A 173 12.97 -31.88 -2.34
CA ILE A 173 13.00 -31.27 -3.66
C ILE A 173 12.94 -29.75 -3.47
N ARG A 174 13.85 -29.01 -4.11
CA ARG A 174 13.85 -27.54 -4.06
C ARG A 174 12.65 -27.00 -4.82
N THR A 175 11.63 -26.57 -4.06
CA THR A 175 10.31 -26.24 -4.58
C THR A 175 10.02 -24.75 -4.43
N GLY A 176 9.57 -24.13 -5.51
CA GLY A 176 9.01 -22.77 -5.51
C GLY A 176 7.50 -22.79 -5.70
N VAL A 177 6.81 -21.79 -5.15
CA VAL A 177 5.38 -21.56 -5.41
C VAL A 177 5.22 -20.15 -5.95
N ALA A 178 4.60 -20.06 -7.12
CA ALA A 178 4.19 -18.79 -7.72
C ALA A 178 2.67 -18.68 -7.62
N ALA A 179 2.18 -17.67 -6.91
CA ALA A 179 0.76 -17.44 -6.71
C ALA A 179 0.48 -15.96 -6.57
N GLU A 180 -0.63 -15.52 -7.14
CA GLU A 180 -1.13 -14.17 -6.92
C GLU A 180 -1.57 -13.98 -5.46
N ARG A 181 -2.18 -15.05 -4.87
CA ARG A 181 -2.66 -15.04 -3.49
C ARG A 181 -2.58 -16.46 -2.90
N PHE A 182 -1.95 -16.58 -1.72
CA PHE A 182 -1.97 -17.85 -0.99
C PHE A 182 -3.34 -18.13 -0.39
N GLY A 183 -3.77 -19.41 -0.43
CA GLY A 183 -5.12 -19.84 -0.05
C GLY A 183 -6.08 -19.87 -1.25
N GLY A 184 -5.87 -19.05 -2.28
CA GLY A 184 -6.73 -19.02 -3.47
C GLY A 184 -8.20 -18.75 -3.12
N GLN A 185 -9.11 -19.45 -3.77
CA GLN A 185 -10.57 -19.32 -3.56
C GLN A 185 -11.05 -19.75 -2.17
N VAL A 186 -10.25 -20.51 -1.41
CA VAL A 186 -10.60 -20.90 -0.04
C VAL A 186 -10.78 -19.68 0.86
N ASN A 187 -10.01 -18.62 0.63
CA ASN A 187 -10.10 -17.40 1.41
C ASN A 187 -11.42 -16.63 1.19
N ASP A 188 -12.12 -16.93 0.10
CA ASP A 188 -13.40 -16.30 -0.26
C ASP A 188 -14.60 -17.18 0.09
N THR A 189 -14.37 -18.38 0.66
CA THR A 189 -15.39 -19.38 0.96
C THR A 189 -15.71 -19.37 2.45
N LEU A 190 -16.98 -19.31 2.80
CA LEU A 190 -17.43 -19.33 4.20
C LEU A 190 -17.26 -20.72 4.86
N ALA A 191 -17.41 -21.79 4.06
CA ALA A 191 -17.21 -23.16 4.51
C ALA A 191 -16.81 -24.05 3.34
N ILE A 192 -16.01 -25.10 3.63
CA ILE A 192 -15.65 -26.16 2.69
C ILE A 192 -16.05 -27.47 3.32
N GLU A 193 -17.16 -28.03 2.84
CA GLU A 193 -17.75 -29.24 3.42
C GLU A 193 -17.26 -30.55 2.77
N ASN A 194 -16.62 -30.45 1.61
CA ASN A 194 -16.19 -31.60 0.81
C ASN A 194 -14.67 -31.85 0.83
N TYR A 195 -13.96 -31.24 1.76
CA TYR A 195 -12.53 -31.47 1.92
C TYR A 195 -12.29 -32.66 2.87
N ILE A 196 -11.60 -33.69 2.41
CA ILE A 196 -11.46 -35.01 3.09
C ILE A 196 -10.86 -34.92 4.50
N SER A 197 -10.14 -33.88 4.83
CA SER A 197 -9.47 -33.73 6.14
C SER A 197 -10.18 -32.78 7.11
N VAL A 198 -11.37 -32.30 6.78
CA VAL A 198 -12.19 -31.46 7.65
C VAL A 198 -13.34 -32.31 8.15
N LEU A 199 -13.22 -32.80 9.37
CA LEU A 199 -14.27 -33.42 10.16
C LEU A 199 -14.67 -32.48 11.28
#